data_8991d6ed9057459d4d2f44871681bf29
#
_entry.id   8991d6ed9057459d4d2f44871681bf29
#
_cell.length_a   1.000
_cell.length_b   1.000
_cell.length_c   1.000
_cell.angle_alpha   90.00
_cell.angle_beta   90.00
_cell.angle_gamma   90.00
#
_symmetry.space_group_name_H-M   'P 1'
#
loop_
_entity.id
_entity.type
_entity.pdbx_description
1 polymer ?
#
loop_
_entity_poly.entity_id
_entity_poly.type
_entity_poly.pdbx_seq_one_letter_code
_entity_poly.pdbx_strand_id
1 'polypeptide(L)'
;GMILWGITYGFSQIKVREVVYESASVPKAFDGYRIVQFSDAHTGTFRGFYHHLLKESIDTINALNPDLICFVGDIENFSPSELEPHAKTFATLRAKDGVVSIMGNHDYSSYVRLSVKERVAMVRKTRQLQRSFGWRLLENEHHVIHRHVKDCDGQVYTDSIIVIGEENWGKPPFPQYGNLTMALSGLSLHEGKIRDAAADTPVFSIMLSHDPTAWKAHILPVFRPDITLSGHTHGTQFSLFGWSPASMVYDEWGGEYYDADVTGEHTLQQRHLLSVTTGFGGNFPFRFNMPREVVLLILKHKKTN
;
A
#
# COMPACT_ATOMS: atom_id res chain seq x y z
N GLY A 1 25.84 22.36 2.71
CA GLY A 1 25.73 21.39 3.76
C GLY A 1 24.55 20.42 3.59
N MET A 2 24.24 19.67 4.65
CA MET A 2 23.22 18.62 4.71
C MET A 2 21.85 19.05 4.19
N ILE A 3 21.36 20.24 4.56
CA ILE A 3 20.06 20.76 4.13
C ILE A 3 20.02 20.94 2.61
N LEU A 4 21.03 21.62 2.05
CA LEU A 4 21.10 21.83 0.61
C LEU A 4 21.17 20.49 -0.15
N TRP A 5 21.97 19.55 0.34
CA TRP A 5 22.04 18.21 -0.23
C TRP A 5 20.68 17.50 -0.19
N GLY A 6 20.00 17.56 0.94
CA GLY A 6 18.70 16.88 1.14
C GLY A 6 17.58 17.42 0.25
N ILE A 7 17.53 18.76 0.02
CA ILE A 7 16.51 19.39 -0.83
C ILE A 7 16.84 19.31 -2.33
N THR A 8 18.09 19.15 -2.71
CA THR A 8 18.50 19.03 -4.13
C THR A 8 18.64 17.56 -4.52
N TYR A 9 19.75 16.94 -4.12
CA TYR A 9 20.07 15.58 -4.50
C TYR A 9 19.24 14.55 -3.75
N GLY A 10 19.10 14.69 -2.41
CA GLY A 10 18.43 13.69 -1.59
C GLY A 10 16.96 13.44 -2.01
N PHE A 11 16.20 14.52 -2.22
CA PHE A 11 14.81 14.40 -2.66
C PHE A 11 14.66 13.94 -4.12
N SER A 12 15.65 14.17 -4.97
CA SER A 12 15.59 13.70 -6.36
C SER A 12 15.77 12.18 -6.49
N GLN A 13 16.40 11.55 -5.49
CA GLN A 13 16.67 10.10 -5.55
C GLN A 13 15.41 9.28 -5.33
N ILE A 14 15.25 8.22 -6.13
CA ILE A 14 14.22 7.20 -5.96
C ILE A 14 14.87 5.82 -5.92
N LYS A 15 14.41 4.98 -5.01
CA LYS A 15 14.86 3.60 -4.83
C LYS A 15 13.71 2.65 -5.08
N VAL A 16 13.97 1.57 -5.80
CA VAL A 16 13.10 0.42 -5.87
C VAL A 16 13.60 -0.61 -4.86
N ARG A 17 12.78 -0.93 -3.86
CA ARG A 17 13.03 -2.02 -2.92
C ARG A 17 12.29 -3.26 -3.39
N GLU A 18 13.02 -4.33 -3.66
CA GLU A 18 12.44 -5.61 -4.07
C GLU A 18 12.21 -6.50 -2.87
N VAL A 19 11.03 -7.11 -2.79
CA VAL A 19 10.60 -8.05 -1.75
C VAL A 19 10.07 -9.29 -2.43
N VAL A 20 10.62 -10.45 -2.12
CA VAL A 20 10.08 -11.74 -2.57
C VAL A 20 9.30 -12.37 -1.42
N TYR A 21 8.00 -12.57 -1.63
CA TYR A 21 7.14 -13.29 -0.70
C TYR A 21 6.89 -14.70 -1.21
N GLU A 22 7.54 -15.67 -0.58
CA GLU A 22 7.43 -17.10 -0.93
C GLU A 22 6.60 -17.82 0.12
N SER A 23 5.49 -18.44 -0.31
CA SER A 23 4.58 -19.17 0.57
C SER A 23 3.80 -20.22 -0.22
N ALA A 24 3.42 -21.30 0.46
CA ALA A 24 2.46 -22.27 -0.07
C ALA A 24 1.06 -21.67 -0.22
N SER A 25 0.74 -20.59 0.50
CA SER A 25 -0.53 -19.87 0.39
C SER A 25 -0.66 -19.07 -0.92
N VAL A 26 0.44 -18.74 -1.58
CA VAL A 26 0.41 -18.10 -2.90
C VAL A 26 -0.20 -19.07 -3.91
N PRO A 27 -1.33 -18.73 -4.57
CA PRO A 27 -1.92 -19.63 -5.56
C PRO A 27 -0.97 -19.84 -6.74
N LYS A 28 -0.96 -21.04 -7.31
CA LYS A 28 -0.05 -21.39 -8.42
C LYS A 28 -0.16 -20.44 -9.62
N ALA A 29 -1.38 -19.99 -9.94
CA ALA A 29 -1.62 -19.05 -11.02
C ALA A 29 -1.03 -17.65 -10.78
N PHE A 30 -0.65 -17.34 -9.54
CA PHE A 30 -0.02 -16.08 -9.15
C PHE A 30 1.48 -16.25 -8.84
N ASP A 31 2.10 -17.36 -9.20
CA ASP A 31 3.56 -17.51 -9.12
C ASP A 31 4.25 -16.51 -10.05
N GLY A 32 5.14 -15.69 -9.50
CA GLY A 32 5.80 -14.60 -10.22
C GLY A 32 4.97 -13.33 -10.36
N TYR A 33 3.79 -13.22 -9.74
CA TYR A 33 2.93 -12.05 -9.76
C TYR A 33 3.63 -10.82 -9.14
N ARG A 34 3.60 -9.71 -9.85
CA ARG A 34 4.36 -8.50 -9.54
C ARG A 34 3.44 -7.41 -9.02
N ILE A 35 3.60 -7.05 -7.76
CA ILE A 35 2.83 -6.00 -7.09
C ILE A 35 3.76 -4.81 -6.84
N VAL A 36 3.41 -3.64 -7.34
CA VAL A 36 4.09 -2.41 -6.97
C VAL A 36 3.30 -1.70 -5.88
N GLN A 37 3.96 -1.45 -4.75
CA GLN A 37 3.44 -0.64 -3.65
C GLN A 37 4.11 0.74 -3.68
N PHE A 38 3.30 1.80 -3.58
CA PHE A 38 3.79 3.14 -3.28
C PHE A 38 2.76 3.90 -2.43
N SER A 39 3.20 4.93 -1.72
CA SER A 39 2.36 5.74 -0.84
C SER A 39 2.96 7.13 -0.64
N ASP A 40 2.24 7.97 0.10
CA ASP A 40 2.77 9.24 0.58
C ASP A 40 3.32 10.07 -0.58
N ALA A 41 2.51 10.20 -1.62
CA ALA A 41 2.89 10.98 -2.80
C ALA A 41 3.03 12.46 -2.45
N HIS A 42 2.15 12.96 -1.55
CA HIS A 42 2.17 14.37 -1.14
C HIS A 42 2.42 15.29 -2.32
N THR A 43 1.50 15.21 -3.27
CA THR A 43 1.63 15.74 -4.63
C THR A 43 1.95 17.24 -4.65
N GLY A 44 1.55 17.96 -3.59
CA GLY A 44 1.90 19.36 -3.41
C GLY A 44 3.40 19.65 -3.33
N THR A 45 4.25 18.67 -3.05
CA THR A 45 5.71 18.83 -3.06
C THR A 45 6.32 18.81 -4.46
N PHE A 46 5.61 18.23 -5.45
CA PHE A 46 6.08 18.15 -6.83
C PHE A 46 5.73 19.42 -7.62
N ARG A 47 6.23 20.58 -7.16
CA ARG A 47 6.02 21.90 -7.77
C ARG A 47 7.33 22.50 -8.23
N GLY A 48 7.26 23.45 -9.18
CA GLY A 48 8.42 24.19 -9.63
C GLY A 48 9.55 23.25 -10.09
N PHE A 49 10.69 23.36 -9.44
CA PHE A 49 11.89 22.56 -9.76
C PHE A 49 11.67 21.05 -9.67
N TYR A 50 10.78 20.58 -8.77
CA TYR A 50 10.52 19.17 -8.55
C TYR A 50 9.40 18.57 -9.42
N HIS A 51 8.77 19.39 -10.27
CA HIS A 51 7.60 18.96 -11.05
C HIS A 51 7.88 17.72 -11.92
N HIS A 52 9.06 17.65 -12.55
CA HIS A 52 9.46 16.55 -13.42
C HIS A 52 9.64 15.23 -12.67
N LEU A 53 9.99 15.27 -11.38
CA LEU A 53 10.28 14.08 -10.58
C LEU A 53 9.06 13.17 -10.41
N LEU A 54 7.85 13.73 -10.42
CA LEU A 54 6.63 12.90 -10.35
C LEU A 54 6.52 12.00 -11.57
N LYS A 55 6.69 12.59 -12.76
CA LYS A 55 6.62 11.81 -14.01
C LYS A 55 7.72 10.74 -14.07
N GLU A 56 8.94 11.07 -13.73
CA GLU A 56 10.06 10.12 -13.68
C GLU A 56 9.77 8.95 -12.73
N SER A 57 9.15 9.25 -11.59
CA SER A 57 8.79 8.22 -10.62
C SER A 57 7.66 7.31 -11.12
N ILE A 58 6.66 7.87 -11.79
CA ILE A 58 5.59 7.10 -12.46
C ILE A 58 6.17 6.23 -13.58
N ASP A 59 7.10 6.77 -14.37
CA ASP A 59 7.79 6.02 -15.42
C ASP A 59 8.60 4.85 -14.81
N THR A 60 9.23 5.07 -13.65
CA THR A 60 9.92 4.01 -12.88
C THR A 60 8.96 2.89 -12.50
N ILE A 61 7.78 3.22 -11.96
CA ILE A 61 6.75 2.22 -11.62
C ILE A 61 6.33 1.43 -12.87
N ASN A 62 6.03 2.12 -13.96
CA ASN A 62 5.59 1.46 -15.20
C ASN A 62 6.68 0.55 -15.80
N ALA A 63 7.96 0.92 -15.66
CA ALA A 63 9.10 0.12 -16.14
C ALA A 63 9.27 -1.21 -15.36
N LEU A 64 8.70 -1.31 -14.15
CA LEU A 64 8.69 -2.56 -13.37
C LEU A 64 7.71 -3.60 -13.92
N ASN A 65 6.90 -3.26 -14.92
CA ASN A 65 5.88 -4.13 -15.51
C ASN A 65 5.00 -4.82 -14.45
N PRO A 66 4.29 -4.04 -13.61
CA PRO A 66 3.48 -4.62 -12.55
C PRO A 66 2.26 -5.36 -13.09
N ASP A 67 1.86 -6.42 -12.39
CA ASP A 67 0.56 -7.05 -12.57
C ASP A 67 -0.52 -6.26 -11.83
N LEU A 68 -0.18 -5.73 -10.65
CA LEU A 68 -1.04 -4.90 -9.81
C LEU A 68 -0.23 -3.71 -9.25
N ILE A 69 -0.85 -2.55 -9.16
CA ILE A 69 -0.30 -1.41 -8.42
C ILE A 69 -1.20 -1.13 -7.21
N CYS A 70 -0.59 -1.01 -6.03
CA CYS A 70 -1.27 -0.66 -4.78
C CYS A 70 -0.76 0.70 -4.28
N PHE A 71 -1.63 1.71 -4.30
CA PHE A 71 -1.39 3.00 -3.67
C PHE A 71 -1.98 3.01 -2.27
N VAL A 72 -1.15 3.20 -1.25
CA VAL A 72 -1.58 3.02 0.14
C VAL A 72 -1.72 4.34 0.92
N GLY A 73 -2.24 5.37 0.25
CA GLY A 73 -2.71 6.60 0.89
C GLY A 73 -1.73 7.77 0.88
N ASP A 74 -2.24 8.91 1.31
CA ASP A 74 -1.56 10.22 1.33
C ASP A 74 -1.13 10.71 -0.05
N ILE A 75 -2.12 10.94 -0.91
CA ILE A 75 -1.87 11.49 -2.25
C ILE A 75 -1.67 13.01 -2.23
N GLU A 76 -2.34 13.72 -1.32
CA GLU A 76 -2.24 15.17 -1.16
C GLU A 76 -1.52 15.56 0.14
N ASN A 77 -1.04 16.82 0.22
CA ASN A 77 -0.57 17.42 1.47
C ASN A 77 -1.75 18.01 2.25
N PHE A 78 -2.55 18.85 1.58
CA PHE A 78 -3.58 19.69 2.21
C PHE A 78 -4.88 19.78 1.43
N SER A 79 -4.84 19.61 0.09
CA SER A 79 -5.97 19.95 -0.77
C SER A 79 -5.95 19.18 -2.09
N PRO A 80 -7.11 18.76 -2.59
CA PRO A 80 -7.23 18.10 -3.90
C PRO A 80 -6.78 18.98 -5.09
N SER A 81 -6.67 20.30 -4.92
CA SER A 81 -6.12 21.17 -5.96
C SER A 81 -4.65 20.87 -6.29
N GLU A 82 -3.94 20.20 -5.39
CA GLU A 82 -2.57 19.76 -5.62
C GLU A 82 -2.47 18.66 -6.68
N LEU A 83 -3.52 17.85 -6.82
CA LEU A 83 -3.59 16.71 -7.74
C LEU A 83 -3.92 17.12 -9.18
N GLU A 84 -4.67 18.21 -9.35
CA GLU A 84 -5.18 18.61 -10.66
C GLU A 84 -4.08 18.80 -11.73
N PRO A 85 -2.95 19.48 -11.43
CA PRO A 85 -1.84 19.61 -12.38
C PRO A 85 -1.20 18.28 -12.80
N HIS A 86 -1.33 17.26 -11.97
CA HIS A 86 -0.68 15.96 -12.12
C HIS A 86 -1.63 14.82 -12.51
N ALA A 87 -2.93 15.12 -12.68
CA ALA A 87 -3.97 14.13 -12.95
C ALA A 87 -3.65 13.25 -14.17
N LYS A 88 -3.17 13.88 -15.26
CA LYS A 88 -2.77 13.15 -16.47
C LYS A 88 -1.57 12.23 -16.22
N THR A 89 -0.64 12.64 -15.40
CA THR A 89 0.54 11.84 -15.03
C THR A 89 0.14 10.61 -14.23
N PHE A 90 -0.69 10.76 -13.20
CA PHE A 90 -1.20 9.62 -12.43
C PHE A 90 -2.03 8.65 -13.29
N ALA A 91 -2.80 9.17 -14.26
CA ALA A 91 -3.56 8.35 -15.19
C ALA A 91 -2.70 7.51 -16.15
N THR A 92 -1.38 7.76 -16.23
CA THR A 92 -0.45 6.94 -17.04
C THR A 92 0.05 5.69 -16.33
N LEU A 93 -0.24 5.51 -15.03
CA LEU A 93 0.03 4.25 -14.34
C LEU A 93 -0.71 3.10 -15.01
N ARG A 94 0.00 2.02 -15.25
CA ARG A 94 -0.56 0.84 -15.92
C ARG A 94 -0.08 -0.45 -15.27
N ALA A 95 -1.03 -1.33 -15.04
CA ALA A 95 -0.80 -2.69 -14.59
C ALA A 95 -1.87 -3.60 -15.20
N LYS A 96 -1.60 -4.89 -15.33
CA LYS A 96 -2.55 -5.85 -15.94
C LYS A 96 -3.90 -5.89 -15.22
N ASP A 97 -3.87 -5.85 -13.88
CA ASP A 97 -5.08 -5.84 -13.03
C ASP A 97 -5.40 -4.45 -12.50
N GLY A 98 -4.72 -3.41 -13.03
CA GLY A 98 -4.98 -2.02 -12.73
C GLY A 98 -4.33 -1.51 -11.46
N VAL A 99 -4.85 -0.38 -10.99
CA VAL A 99 -4.38 0.31 -9.79
C VAL A 99 -5.48 0.27 -8.74
N VAL A 100 -5.14 -0.20 -7.55
CA VAL A 100 -6.00 -0.17 -6.36
C VAL A 100 -5.44 0.86 -5.39
N SER A 101 -6.30 1.68 -4.80
CA SER A 101 -5.88 2.72 -3.88
C SER A 101 -6.73 2.77 -2.62
N ILE A 102 -6.17 3.34 -1.56
CA ILE A 102 -6.87 3.75 -0.34
C ILE A 102 -6.52 5.20 0.00
N MET A 103 -7.23 5.78 0.96
CA MET A 103 -6.94 7.11 1.50
C MET A 103 -6.08 7.01 2.76
N GLY A 104 -5.12 7.95 2.90
CA GLY A 104 -4.36 8.15 4.13
C GLY A 104 -4.89 9.35 4.93
N ASN A 105 -4.24 9.69 6.04
CA ASN A 105 -4.74 10.71 6.95
C ASN A 105 -4.74 12.13 6.35
N HIS A 106 -3.85 12.45 5.41
CA HIS A 106 -3.84 13.73 4.70
C HIS A 106 -5.02 13.90 3.73
N ASP A 107 -5.50 12.81 3.17
CA ASP A 107 -6.53 12.81 2.12
C ASP A 107 -7.94 13.20 2.61
N TYR A 108 -8.09 13.46 3.91
CA TYR A 108 -9.33 13.98 4.52
C TYR A 108 -9.30 15.49 4.77
N SER A 109 -8.31 16.21 4.23
CA SER A 109 -8.12 17.67 4.40
C SER A 109 -8.17 18.11 5.88
N SER A 110 -7.65 17.27 6.78
CA SER A 110 -7.73 17.48 8.24
C SER A 110 -6.76 18.53 8.74
N TYR A 111 -5.72 18.85 7.96
CA TYR A 111 -4.63 19.76 8.32
C TYR A 111 -4.84 21.20 7.87
N VAL A 112 -6.04 21.52 7.36
CA VAL A 112 -6.46 22.90 6.99
C VAL A 112 -7.71 23.29 7.76
N ARG A 113 -7.80 24.59 8.06
CA ARG A 113 -9.00 25.13 8.72
C ARG A 113 -10.11 25.29 7.69
N LEU A 114 -11.12 24.46 7.79
CA LEU A 114 -12.26 24.39 6.89
C LEU A 114 -13.54 24.25 7.71
N SER A 115 -14.63 24.78 7.18
CA SER A 115 -15.97 24.40 7.64
C SER A 115 -16.24 22.91 7.31
N VAL A 116 -17.20 22.31 7.99
CA VAL A 116 -17.61 20.91 7.70
C VAL A 116 -18.02 20.73 6.23
N LYS A 117 -18.77 21.70 5.68
CA LYS A 117 -19.22 21.67 4.28
C LYS A 117 -18.05 21.70 3.30
N GLU A 118 -17.06 22.55 3.53
CA GLU A 118 -15.86 22.65 2.70
C GLU A 118 -15.04 21.38 2.77
N ARG A 119 -14.83 20.82 3.97
CA ARG A 119 -14.10 19.57 4.17
C ARG A 119 -14.77 18.41 3.41
N VAL A 120 -16.09 18.25 3.54
CA VAL A 120 -16.83 17.23 2.81
C VAL A 120 -16.67 17.37 1.30
N ALA A 121 -16.71 18.62 0.79
CA ALA A 121 -16.51 18.89 -0.64
C ALA A 121 -15.08 18.53 -1.10
N MET A 122 -14.06 18.87 -0.32
CA MET A 122 -12.66 18.53 -0.64
C MET A 122 -12.41 17.02 -0.63
N VAL A 123 -12.83 16.33 0.41
CA VAL A 123 -12.69 14.87 0.50
C VAL A 123 -13.40 14.18 -0.67
N ARG A 124 -14.59 14.64 -1.03
CA ARG A 124 -15.31 14.14 -2.23
C ARG A 124 -14.48 14.37 -3.49
N LYS A 125 -13.86 15.54 -3.64
CA LYS A 125 -13.04 15.87 -4.81
C LYS A 125 -11.80 14.98 -4.89
N THR A 126 -11.11 14.73 -3.78
CA THR A 126 -9.96 13.81 -3.70
C THR A 126 -10.35 12.42 -4.17
N ARG A 127 -11.47 11.88 -3.68
CA ARG A 127 -12.03 10.60 -4.12
C ARG A 127 -12.36 10.56 -5.61
N GLN A 128 -13.00 11.62 -6.11
CA GLN A 128 -13.34 11.74 -7.54
C GLN A 128 -12.08 11.79 -8.42
N LEU A 129 -11.05 12.51 -8.01
CA LEU A 129 -9.80 12.60 -8.75
C LEU A 129 -9.10 11.24 -8.82
N GLN A 130 -8.95 10.51 -7.71
CA GLN A 130 -8.36 9.17 -7.75
C GLN A 130 -9.12 8.23 -8.71
N ARG A 131 -10.46 8.24 -8.65
CA ARG A 131 -11.27 7.46 -9.60
C ARG A 131 -11.11 7.92 -11.05
N SER A 132 -10.93 9.23 -11.27
CA SER A 132 -10.72 9.79 -12.62
C SER A 132 -9.37 9.40 -13.24
N PHE A 133 -8.39 9.01 -12.42
CA PHE A 133 -7.12 8.44 -12.91
C PHE A 133 -7.29 7.00 -13.42
N GLY A 134 -8.47 6.41 -13.26
CA GLY A 134 -8.74 5.00 -13.55
C GLY A 134 -8.40 4.08 -12.39
N TRP A 135 -8.16 4.62 -11.20
CA TRP A 135 -7.85 3.82 -10.01
C TRP A 135 -9.11 3.30 -9.33
N ARG A 136 -9.02 2.09 -8.79
CA ARG A 136 -10.05 1.52 -7.94
C ARG A 136 -9.78 1.95 -6.48
N LEU A 137 -10.47 2.99 -6.05
CA LEU A 137 -10.40 3.44 -4.65
C LEU A 137 -11.28 2.52 -3.79
N LEU A 138 -10.67 1.87 -2.81
CA LEU A 138 -11.35 1.06 -1.80
C LEU A 138 -11.61 1.90 -0.54
N GLU A 139 -12.87 1.93 -0.12
CA GLU A 139 -13.34 2.69 1.04
C GLU A 139 -14.02 1.73 2.01
N ASN A 140 -13.22 0.98 2.79
CA ASN A 140 -13.67 -0.16 3.59
C ASN A 140 -14.35 -1.23 2.72
N GLU A 141 -13.66 -1.62 1.66
CA GLU A 141 -14.14 -2.53 0.63
C GLU A 141 -13.05 -3.54 0.27
N HIS A 142 -13.42 -4.53 -0.53
CA HIS A 142 -12.46 -5.47 -1.11
C HIS A 142 -12.68 -5.65 -2.61
N HIS A 143 -11.66 -6.17 -3.27
CA HIS A 143 -11.63 -6.49 -4.68
C HIS A 143 -10.98 -7.85 -4.91
N VAL A 144 -11.64 -8.72 -5.67
CA VAL A 144 -11.13 -10.06 -6.00
C VAL A 144 -10.54 -10.05 -7.40
N ILE A 145 -9.34 -10.61 -7.53
CA ILE A 145 -8.64 -10.80 -8.80
C ILE A 145 -8.61 -12.29 -9.09
N HIS A 146 -9.14 -12.68 -10.25
CA HIS A 146 -9.23 -14.08 -10.69
C HIS A 146 -8.22 -14.40 -11.77
N ARG A 147 -7.73 -15.63 -11.78
CA ARG A 147 -6.98 -16.25 -12.88
C ARG A 147 -7.58 -17.58 -13.23
N HIS A 148 -7.92 -17.76 -14.50
CA HIS A 148 -8.33 -19.05 -15.03
C HIS A 148 -7.10 -19.79 -15.53
N VAL A 149 -6.91 -21.00 -15.05
CA VAL A 149 -5.75 -21.84 -15.36
C VAL A 149 -6.23 -23.18 -15.91
N LYS A 150 -5.53 -23.70 -16.93
CA LYS A 150 -5.66 -25.08 -17.36
C LYS A 150 -4.57 -25.91 -16.67
N ASP A 151 -4.97 -27.02 -16.05
CA ASP A 151 -4.03 -28.01 -15.56
C ASP A 151 -3.49 -28.89 -16.69
N CYS A 152 -2.60 -29.82 -16.35
CA CYS A 152 -1.99 -30.75 -17.32
C CYS A 152 -2.99 -31.72 -17.98
N ASP A 153 -4.17 -31.93 -17.36
CA ASP A 153 -5.25 -32.76 -17.87
C ASP A 153 -6.27 -31.95 -18.70
N GLY A 154 -6.01 -30.61 -18.86
CA GLY A 154 -6.84 -29.70 -19.63
C GLY A 154 -8.08 -29.21 -18.89
N GLN A 155 -8.20 -29.50 -17.58
CA GLN A 155 -9.28 -28.96 -16.75
C GLN A 155 -9.01 -27.51 -16.40
N VAL A 156 -10.06 -26.68 -16.48
CA VAL A 156 -10.00 -25.27 -16.12
C VAL A 156 -10.41 -25.10 -14.66
N TYR A 157 -9.53 -24.49 -13.88
CA TYR A 157 -9.82 -24.04 -12.52
C TYR A 157 -9.56 -22.53 -12.36
N THR A 158 -10.09 -21.94 -11.31
CA THR A 158 -9.93 -20.51 -11.03
C THR A 158 -9.17 -20.34 -9.73
N ASP A 159 -8.00 -19.70 -9.81
CA ASP A 159 -7.28 -19.17 -8.66
C ASP A 159 -7.68 -17.72 -8.42
N SER A 160 -7.65 -17.30 -7.17
CA SER A 160 -8.03 -15.94 -6.79
C SER A 160 -7.11 -15.39 -5.70
N ILE A 161 -6.89 -14.10 -5.76
CA ILE A 161 -6.36 -13.31 -4.64
C ILE A 161 -7.36 -12.21 -4.30
N ILE A 162 -7.39 -11.80 -3.04
CA ILE A 162 -8.28 -10.73 -2.59
C ILE A 162 -7.48 -9.55 -2.06
N VAL A 163 -7.82 -8.35 -2.51
CA VAL A 163 -7.26 -7.10 -2.02
C VAL A 163 -8.31 -6.40 -1.17
N ILE A 164 -8.00 -6.19 0.10
CA ILE A 164 -8.87 -5.51 1.07
C ILE A 164 -8.29 -4.12 1.31
N GLY A 165 -9.12 -3.09 1.26
CA GLY A 165 -8.71 -1.72 1.56
C GLY A 165 -9.60 -1.11 2.63
N GLU A 166 -8.99 -0.58 3.66
CA GLU A 166 -9.68 0.23 4.64
C GLU A 166 -9.36 1.71 4.49
N GLU A 167 -10.29 2.57 4.91
CA GLU A 167 -10.00 3.98 5.11
C GLU A 167 -8.98 4.15 6.24
N ASN A 168 -8.39 5.36 6.38
CA ASN A 168 -7.34 5.55 7.36
C ASN A 168 -7.73 5.05 8.77
N TRP A 169 -6.88 4.22 9.34
CA TRP A 169 -6.92 3.86 10.75
C TRP A 169 -5.51 3.98 11.33
N GLY A 170 -5.34 4.80 12.36
CA GLY A 170 -4.09 4.96 13.08
C GLY A 170 -4.31 5.12 14.57
N LYS A 171 -3.28 4.85 15.38
CA LYS A 171 -3.35 5.16 16.81
C LYS A 171 -3.55 6.67 17.00
N PRO A 172 -4.28 7.09 18.03
CA PRO A 172 -4.45 8.53 18.34
C PRO A 172 -3.10 9.28 18.34
N PRO A 173 -3.03 10.48 17.75
CA PRO A 173 -4.14 11.36 17.37
C PRO A 173 -4.68 11.19 15.93
N PHE A 174 -4.26 10.16 15.19
CA PHE A 174 -4.68 9.97 13.80
C PHE A 174 -6.13 9.48 13.70
N PRO A 175 -6.82 9.82 12.57
CA PRO A 175 -8.22 9.43 12.40
C PRO A 175 -8.39 7.91 12.27
N GLN A 176 -9.51 7.40 12.78
CA GLN A 176 -9.89 6.00 12.77
C GLN A 176 -11.19 5.81 11.97
N TYR A 177 -11.11 5.92 10.65
CA TYR A 177 -12.23 5.72 9.72
C TYR A 177 -12.28 4.30 9.16
N GLY A 178 -11.19 3.55 9.31
CA GLY A 178 -11.09 2.15 8.90
C GLY A 178 -12.14 1.28 9.60
N ASN A 179 -12.81 0.45 8.82
CA ASN A 179 -13.88 -0.44 9.27
C ASN A 179 -13.74 -1.82 8.63
N LEU A 180 -13.08 -2.73 9.35
CA LEU A 180 -12.85 -4.09 8.86
C LEU A 180 -14.14 -4.89 8.68
N THR A 181 -15.18 -4.64 9.49
CA THR A 181 -16.48 -5.30 9.33
C THR A 181 -17.09 -4.98 7.97
N MET A 182 -16.99 -3.72 7.53
CA MET A 182 -17.43 -3.33 6.19
C MET A 182 -16.51 -3.90 5.11
N ALA A 183 -15.19 -3.75 5.27
CA ALA A 183 -14.21 -4.19 4.29
C ALA A 183 -14.28 -5.70 4.00
N LEU A 184 -14.62 -6.49 5.03
CA LEU A 184 -14.75 -7.95 4.96
C LEU A 184 -16.19 -8.44 4.74
N SER A 185 -17.14 -7.53 4.54
CA SER A 185 -18.57 -7.87 4.37
C SER A 185 -18.78 -8.83 3.19
N GLY A 186 -19.50 -9.91 3.45
CA GLY A 186 -19.76 -10.96 2.44
C GLY A 186 -18.64 -12.00 2.28
N LEU A 187 -17.52 -11.85 2.99
CA LEU A 187 -16.46 -12.84 3.01
C LEU A 187 -16.65 -13.84 4.15
N SER A 188 -16.28 -15.10 3.91
CA SER A 188 -16.24 -16.11 4.95
C SER A 188 -14.90 -16.05 5.67
N LEU A 189 -14.93 -15.98 7.01
CA LEU A 189 -13.74 -16.00 7.87
C LEU A 189 -13.76 -17.24 8.75
N HIS A 190 -12.65 -17.97 8.76
CA HIS A 190 -12.45 -19.09 9.67
C HIS A 190 -11.02 -19.04 10.23
N GLU A 191 -10.89 -19.07 11.54
CA GLU A 191 -9.60 -18.97 12.26
C GLU A 191 -8.75 -17.76 11.79
N GLY A 192 -9.41 -16.62 11.58
CA GLY A 192 -8.76 -15.38 11.13
C GLY A 192 -8.35 -15.35 9.67
N LYS A 193 -8.70 -16.36 8.86
CA LYS A 193 -8.40 -16.39 7.43
C LYS A 193 -9.64 -16.29 6.58
N ILE A 194 -9.52 -15.61 5.44
CA ILE A 194 -10.57 -15.56 4.44
C ILE A 194 -10.59 -16.91 3.71
N ARG A 195 -11.79 -17.46 3.54
CA ARG A 195 -12.00 -18.74 2.85
C ARG A 195 -13.00 -18.56 1.70
N ASP A 196 -12.76 -19.31 0.64
CA ASP A 196 -13.76 -19.52 -0.40
C ASP A 196 -14.95 -20.27 0.19
N ALA A 197 -16.15 -19.69 0.07
CA ALA A 197 -17.36 -20.26 0.68
C ALA A 197 -17.80 -21.58 0.04
N ALA A 198 -17.44 -21.83 -1.22
CA ALA A 198 -17.82 -23.04 -1.95
C ALA A 198 -16.80 -24.17 -1.77
N ALA A 199 -15.50 -23.83 -1.83
CA ALA A 199 -14.40 -24.80 -1.76
C ALA A 199 -13.87 -25.02 -0.35
N ASP A 200 -14.24 -24.16 0.60
CA ASP A 200 -13.72 -24.11 1.98
C ASP A 200 -12.18 -24.10 2.06
N THR A 201 -11.56 -23.44 1.09
CA THR A 201 -10.10 -23.28 1.00
C THR A 201 -9.68 -21.85 1.36
N PRO A 202 -8.51 -21.64 2.02
CA PRO A 202 -8.00 -20.30 2.27
C PRO A 202 -7.78 -19.53 0.98
N VAL A 203 -8.16 -18.24 0.98
CA VAL A 203 -7.92 -17.31 -0.13
C VAL A 203 -6.75 -16.42 0.24
N PHE A 204 -5.76 -16.31 -0.64
CA PHE A 204 -4.63 -15.41 -0.46
C PHE A 204 -5.09 -13.96 -0.39
N SER A 205 -4.68 -13.25 0.66
CA SER A 205 -5.20 -11.92 0.96
C SER A 205 -4.11 -10.86 1.13
N ILE A 206 -4.36 -9.70 0.53
CA ILE A 206 -3.53 -8.51 0.62
C ILE A 206 -4.36 -7.40 1.26
N MET A 207 -3.89 -6.89 2.40
CA MET A 207 -4.53 -5.80 3.12
C MET A 207 -3.81 -4.48 2.81
N LEU A 208 -4.54 -3.44 2.44
CA LEU A 208 -4.05 -2.07 2.32
C LEU A 208 -4.51 -1.28 3.53
N SER A 209 -3.58 -0.78 4.32
CA SER A 209 -3.83 0.06 5.49
C SER A 209 -2.73 1.11 5.59
N HIS A 210 -3.09 2.39 5.57
CA HIS A 210 -2.11 3.48 5.44
C HIS A 210 -1.12 3.53 6.62
N ASP A 211 -1.63 3.55 7.85
CA ASP A 211 -0.82 3.66 9.07
C ASP A 211 -0.40 2.26 9.56
N PRO A 212 0.89 1.95 9.68
CA PRO A 212 1.37 0.64 10.10
C PRO A 212 0.97 0.27 11.53
N THR A 213 0.60 1.25 12.37
CA THR A 213 0.11 0.95 13.73
C THR A 213 -1.20 0.17 13.74
N ALA A 214 -1.96 0.21 12.64
CA ALA A 214 -3.17 -0.59 12.47
C ALA A 214 -2.88 -2.09 12.47
N TRP A 215 -1.73 -2.52 11.98
CA TRP A 215 -1.41 -3.94 11.77
C TRP A 215 -1.63 -4.77 13.04
N LYS A 216 -0.90 -4.47 14.11
CA LYS A 216 -1.01 -5.20 15.39
C LYS A 216 -2.23 -4.79 16.22
N ALA A 217 -2.64 -3.52 16.13
CA ALA A 217 -3.66 -2.98 17.02
C ALA A 217 -5.09 -3.20 16.51
N HIS A 218 -5.29 -3.31 15.20
CA HIS A 218 -6.60 -3.30 14.57
C HIS A 218 -6.82 -4.50 13.64
N ILE A 219 -5.83 -4.84 12.79
CA ILE A 219 -6.00 -5.85 11.74
C ILE A 219 -5.81 -7.26 12.28
N LEU A 220 -4.63 -7.59 12.82
CA LEU A 220 -4.30 -8.95 13.27
C LEU A 220 -5.26 -9.53 14.32
N PRO A 221 -5.88 -8.73 15.21
CA PRO A 221 -6.90 -9.24 16.12
C PRO A 221 -8.20 -9.70 15.46
N VAL A 222 -8.50 -9.24 14.23
CA VAL A 222 -9.72 -9.55 13.48
C VAL A 222 -9.47 -10.65 12.45
N PHE A 223 -8.44 -10.46 11.61
CA PHE A 223 -8.05 -11.45 10.61
C PHE A 223 -6.55 -11.34 10.32
N ARG A 224 -5.99 -12.38 9.70
CA ARG A 224 -4.56 -12.49 9.42
C ARG A 224 -4.32 -12.52 7.91
N PRO A 225 -4.18 -11.34 7.26
CA PRO A 225 -3.85 -11.28 5.84
C PRO A 225 -2.46 -11.86 5.59
N ASP A 226 -2.25 -12.43 4.40
CA ASP A 226 -0.93 -12.93 4.01
C ASP A 226 0.07 -11.77 3.90
N ILE A 227 -0.37 -10.64 3.34
CA ILE A 227 0.44 -9.43 3.18
C ILE A 227 -0.38 -8.21 3.62
N THR A 228 0.24 -7.30 4.37
CA THR A 228 -0.27 -5.95 4.64
C THR A 228 0.70 -4.93 4.06
N LEU A 229 0.16 -3.93 3.36
CA LEU A 229 0.91 -2.83 2.76
C LEU A 229 0.58 -1.53 3.45
N SER A 230 1.60 -0.81 3.95
CA SER A 230 1.45 0.45 4.69
C SER A 230 2.50 1.49 4.26
N GLY A 231 2.25 2.74 4.64
CA GLY A 231 3.14 3.88 4.41
C GLY A 231 3.25 4.77 5.65
N HIS A 232 2.82 6.04 5.56
CA HIS A 232 2.59 6.99 6.65
C HIS A 232 3.84 7.54 7.33
N THR A 233 4.82 6.72 7.67
CA THR A 233 5.95 7.12 8.54
C THR A 233 6.98 7.99 7.84
N HIS A 234 7.08 7.89 6.52
CA HIS A 234 8.14 8.46 5.66
C HIS A 234 9.57 8.06 6.07
N GLY A 235 9.75 7.20 7.08
CA GLY A 235 11.03 7.06 7.76
C GLY A 235 11.54 8.40 8.28
N THR A 236 10.62 9.34 8.62
CA THR A 236 10.90 10.77 8.93
C THR A 236 11.74 11.50 7.87
N GLN A 237 11.83 10.97 6.65
CA GLN A 237 12.62 11.50 5.52
C GLN A 237 14.13 11.66 5.84
N PHE A 238 14.59 11.04 6.92
CA PHE A 238 15.96 11.18 7.43
C PHE A 238 16.49 9.85 7.96
N SER A 239 17.73 9.52 7.59
CA SER A 239 18.48 8.41 8.18
C SER A 239 19.93 8.78 8.40
N LEU A 240 20.49 8.32 9.50
CA LEU A 240 21.91 8.45 9.83
C LEU A 240 22.44 7.09 10.30
N PHE A 241 23.41 6.54 9.58
CA PHE A 241 23.95 5.20 9.85
C PHE A 241 22.91 4.09 10.02
N GLY A 242 21.84 4.15 9.22
CA GLY A 242 20.72 3.19 9.28
C GLY A 242 19.69 3.46 10.37
N TRP A 243 19.91 4.43 11.24
CA TRP A 243 18.94 4.86 12.23
C TRP A 243 18.05 5.99 11.67
N SER A 244 16.77 5.93 11.98
CA SER A 244 15.80 6.98 11.66
C SER A 244 15.05 7.40 12.91
N PRO A 245 14.74 8.70 13.10
CA PRO A 245 13.88 9.17 14.20
C PRO A 245 12.50 8.51 14.21
N ALA A 246 12.02 8.01 13.07
CA ALA A 246 10.77 7.27 13.00
C ALA A 246 10.74 6.06 13.95
N SER A 247 11.87 5.41 14.19
CA SER A 247 12.01 4.27 15.11
C SER A 247 11.71 4.61 16.59
N MET A 248 11.68 5.89 16.94
CA MET A 248 11.31 6.33 18.29
C MET A 248 9.80 6.41 18.49
N VAL A 249 9.03 6.40 17.40
CA VAL A 249 7.56 6.59 17.41
C VAL A 249 6.85 5.34 16.91
N TYR A 250 7.44 4.66 15.93
CA TYR A 250 6.85 3.50 15.27
C TYR A 250 7.76 2.27 15.42
N ASP A 251 7.22 1.18 15.91
CA ASP A 251 7.92 -0.11 15.93
C ASP A 251 8.15 -0.61 14.50
N GLU A 252 7.15 -0.40 13.63
CA GLU A 252 7.18 -0.74 12.21
C GLU A 252 7.24 0.54 11.35
N TRP A 253 8.42 1.13 11.20
CA TRP A 253 8.58 2.42 10.55
C TRP A 253 9.03 2.36 9.07
N GLY A 254 9.55 1.25 8.60
CA GLY A 254 10.00 1.06 7.21
C GLY A 254 10.64 -0.29 7.00
N GLY A 255 10.45 -0.87 5.82
CA GLY A 255 10.95 -2.20 5.49
C GLY A 255 9.91 -3.31 5.70
N GLU A 256 10.37 -4.50 6.05
CA GLU A 256 9.59 -5.72 6.13
C GLU A 256 9.54 -6.23 7.56
N TYR A 257 8.34 -6.57 8.02
CA TYR A 257 8.08 -7.16 9.33
C TYR A 257 7.24 -8.40 9.16
N TYR A 258 7.49 -9.40 9.99
CA TYR A 258 6.79 -10.68 9.90
C TYR A 258 6.17 -11.05 11.24
N ASP A 259 4.91 -11.45 11.20
CA ASP A 259 4.25 -12.17 12.27
C ASP A 259 3.99 -13.61 11.83
N ALA A 260 4.17 -14.55 12.74
CA ALA A 260 4.05 -15.97 12.44
C ALA A 260 2.90 -16.58 13.23
N ASP A 261 2.10 -17.42 12.59
CA ASP A 261 1.16 -18.28 13.30
C ASP A 261 1.93 -19.31 14.14
N VAL A 262 1.82 -19.20 15.44
CA VAL A 262 2.35 -20.20 16.37
C VAL A 262 1.30 -21.30 16.49
N THR A 263 1.42 -22.35 15.71
CA THR A 263 0.73 -23.60 15.98
C THR A 263 1.53 -24.37 17.02
N GLY A 264 0.86 -24.96 18.02
CA GLY A 264 1.47 -25.51 19.25
C GLY A 264 2.49 -26.65 19.13
N GLU A 265 2.92 -26.99 17.90
CA GLU A 265 4.06 -27.81 17.56
C GLU A 265 5.06 -26.94 16.79
N HIS A 266 6.02 -26.39 17.41
CA HIS A 266 7.28 -25.74 16.97
C HIS A 266 7.55 -25.44 15.47
N THR A 267 6.57 -25.45 14.60
CA THR A 267 6.69 -25.15 13.18
C THR A 267 6.02 -23.81 12.85
N LEU A 268 6.85 -22.83 12.52
CA LEU A 268 6.42 -21.56 11.89
C LEU A 268 5.79 -21.89 10.52
N GLN A 269 4.46 -22.10 10.48
CA GLN A 269 3.81 -22.60 9.26
C GLN A 269 3.44 -21.49 8.28
N GLN A 270 3.21 -20.27 8.74
CA GLN A 270 2.88 -19.16 7.85
C GLN A 270 3.43 -17.84 8.39
N ARG A 271 4.05 -17.05 7.50
CA ARG A 271 4.50 -15.70 7.83
C ARG A 271 3.51 -14.70 7.27
N HIS A 272 3.01 -13.82 8.13
CA HIS A 272 2.24 -12.64 7.72
C HIS A 272 3.20 -11.48 7.53
N LEU A 273 3.28 -10.96 6.32
CA LEU A 273 4.18 -9.85 5.98
C LEU A 273 3.48 -8.52 6.20
N LEU A 274 4.13 -7.58 6.89
CA LEU A 274 3.86 -6.15 6.77
C LEU A 274 5.00 -5.50 5.98
N SER A 275 4.68 -4.87 4.85
CA SER A 275 5.62 -4.04 4.09
C SER A 275 5.28 -2.56 4.32
N VAL A 276 6.20 -1.83 4.94
CA VAL A 276 6.07 -0.39 5.16
C VAL A 276 6.99 0.35 4.21
N THR A 277 6.42 1.18 3.33
CA THR A 277 7.24 2.04 2.46
C THR A 277 7.56 3.36 3.15
N THR A 278 8.75 3.89 2.87
CA THR A 278 9.20 5.20 3.37
C THR A 278 8.74 6.38 2.51
N GLY A 279 7.83 6.13 1.56
CA GLY A 279 7.12 7.14 0.81
C GLY A 279 7.73 7.51 -0.54
N PHE A 280 6.82 7.76 -1.47
CA PHE A 280 7.10 8.16 -2.85
C PHE A 280 7.45 9.65 -3.00
N GLY A 281 6.86 10.49 -2.16
CA GLY A 281 7.10 11.94 -2.07
C GLY A 281 7.57 12.34 -0.68
N GLY A 282 6.80 13.18 -0.01
CA GLY A 282 7.04 13.62 1.36
C GLY A 282 6.33 14.92 1.69
N ASN A 283 6.17 15.21 2.99
CA ASN A 283 5.51 16.42 3.47
C ASN A 283 6.19 17.72 3.00
N PHE A 284 7.50 17.64 2.74
CA PHE A 284 8.32 18.70 2.18
C PHE A 284 9.46 18.09 1.35
N PRO A 285 10.02 18.85 0.38
CA PRO A 285 11.00 18.31 -0.56
C PRO A 285 12.41 18.22 0.07
N PHE A 286 12.56 17.34 1.04
CA PHE A 286 13.83 17.07 1.72
C PHE A 286 13.93 15.58 2.02
N ARG A 287 15.06 14.96 1.69
CA ARG A 287 15.38 13.60 2.12
C ARG A 287 16.89 13.47 2.35
N PHE A 288 17.27 12.92 3.49
CA PHE A 288 18.67 12.72 3.81
C PHE A 288 18.94 11.24 4.12
N ASN A 289 19.75 10.59 3.27
CA ASN A 289 20.04 9.15 3.31
C ASN A 289 18.77 8.27 3.38
N MET A 290 17.63 8.80 2.98
CA MET A 290 16.33 8.13 2.94
C MET A 290 15.68 8.49 1.58
N PRO A 291 16.11 7.87 0.47
CA PRO A 291 15.57 8.17 -0.85
C PRO A 291 14.05 7.94 -0.89
N ARG A 292 13.38 8.58 -1.84
CA ARG A 292 11.99 8.25 -2.17
C ARG A 292 11.92 6.77 -2.56
N GLU A 293 10.85 6.10 -2.20
CA GLU A 293 10.77 4.64 -2.32
C GLU A 293 9.54 4.18 -3.11
N VAL A 294 9.77 3.17 -3.93
CA VAL A 294 8.77 2.29 -4.53
C VAL A 294 9.13 0.86 -4.13
N VAL A 295 8.15 0.06 -3.77
CA VAL A 295 8.36 -1.36 -3.42
C VAL A 295 7.83 -2.25 -4.52
N LEU A 296 8.65 -3.19 -4.98
CA LEU A 296 8.25 -4.26 -5.88
C LEU A 296 8.15 -5.56 -5.08
N LEU A 297 6.93 -6.05 -4.86
CA LEU A 297 6.69 -7.36 -4.28
C LEU A 297 6.51 -8.38 -5.41
N ILE A 298 7.19 -9.52 -5.27
CA ILE A 298 7.06 -10.65 -6.19
C ILE A 298 6.53 -11.83 -5.38
N LEU A 299 5.34 -12.32 -5.76
CA LEU A 299 4.76 -13.52 -5.15
C LEU A 299 5.43 -14.77 -5.73
N LYS A 300 5.75 -15.72 -4.85
CA LYS A 300 6.32 -17.02 -5.23
C LYS A 300 5.54 -18.14 -4.57
N HIS A 301 5.04 -19.06 -5.40
CA HIS A 301 4.41 -20.26 -4.91
C HIS A 301 5.47 -21.25 -4.42
N LYS A 302 5.41 -21.57 -3.11
CA LYS A 302 6.27 -22.60 -2.53
C LYS A 302 5.63 -23.97 -2.73
N LYS A 303 6.32 -24.87 -3.44
CA LYS A 303 5.89 -26.26 -3.56
C LYS A 303 5.95 -26.93 -2.19
N THR A 304 4.84 -27.50 -1.75
CA THR A 304 4.81 -28.46 -0.62
C THR A 304 5.34 -29.79 -1.13
N ASN A 305 6.42 -30.24 -0.53
CA ASN A 305 6.99 -31.57 -0.80
C ASN A 305 6.04 -32.68 -0.33
#